data_b5f0ba7996d70d875affd58d27758dc4
#
_entry.id   b5f0ba7996d70d875affd58d27758dc4
#
_cell.length_a   1.000
_cell.length_b   1.000
_cell.length_c   1.000
_cell.angle_alpha   90.00
_cell.angle_beta   90.00
_cell.angle_gamma   90.00
#
_symmetry.space_group_name_H-M   'P 1'
#
loop_
_entity.id
_entity.type
_entity.pdbx_description
1 polymer ?
#
loop_
_entity_poly.entity_id
_entity_poly.type
_entity_poly.pdbx_seq_one_letter_code
_entity_poly.pdbx_strand_id
1 'polypeptide(L)'
;MTLQLPDYRDVAAAARRIAGYANSTPVMTSRTLDEQYSAQLFLKCENYQRMGAFKFRGAMNALQQFSPTQKRAGVVAFSSGNHAQAIALAAKLLDIPATIVMPHDAPVAKVAATRGYGGKVVFYDRYTEDREQIGRDLAQQNGLTLIPPYDHPHVIAGQGTAAKELIEEVGPLDALFVCLGGGGLLSGSALATRHLSPGCKIYGVEPEAGNDGQQSFRCGSIVHIETPKTIADGAQTQHLGQYTFPLIQQHVDDILTVSDDELVAAMKFLAERMKMVVEPTGCLGFAAARSAMAHLRGKKVG
;
A
#
# COMPACT_ATOMS: atom_id res chain seq x y z
N MET A 1 -7.34 10.74 -24.21
CA MET A 1 -6.85 11.70 -23.20
C MET A 1 -5.56 11.14 -22.62
N THR A 2 -4.52 11.93 -22.54
CA THR A 2 -3.26 11.50 -21.91
C THR A 2 -3.48 11.36 -20.41
N LEU A 3 -3.09 10.23 -19.82
CA LEU A 3 -3.21 9.97 -18.38
C LEU A 3 -2.34 10.97 -17.62
N GLN A 4 -2.93 11.77 -16.74
CA GLN A 4 -2.17 12.70 -15.91
C GLN A 4 -1.67 11.96 -14.66
N LEU A 5 -0.38 11.69 -14.61
CA LEU A 5 0.26 11.03 -13.48
C LEU A 5 0.45 12.02 -12.31
N PRO A 6 0.29 11.58 -11.06
CA PRO A 6 0.64 12.39 -9.89
C PRO A 6 2.16 12.59 -9.80
N ASP A 7 2.56 13.67 -9.12
CA ASP A 7 3.96 13.98 -8.83
C ASP A 7 4.19 14.20 -7.32
N TYR A 8 5.41 14.61 -6.93
CA TYR A 8 5.74 14.88 -5.53
C TYR A 8 4.89 16.02 -4.93
N ARG A 9 4.46 17.00 -5.72
CA ARG A 9 3.62 18.10 -5.22
C ARG A 9 2.27 17.56 -4.73
N ASP A 10 1.75 16.52 -5.37
CA ASP A 10 0.54 15.82 -4.95
C ASP A 10 0.76 15.08 -3.63
N VAL A 11 1.92 14.43 -3.43
CA VAL A 11 2.30 13.78 -2.17
C VAL A 11 2.42 14.82 -1.05
N ALA A 12 3.08 15.95 -1.30
CA ALA A 12 3.21 17.04 -0.33
C ALA A 12 1.84 17.67 0.02
N ALA A 13 0.96 17.81 -0.97
CA ALA A 13 -0.41 18.28 -0.75
C ALA A 13 -1.24 17.25 0.06
N ALA A 14 -1.06 15.95 -0.24
CA ALA A 14 -1.70 14.86 0.49
C ALA A 14 -1.26 14.87 1.97
N ALA A 15 0.03 15.03 2.25
CA ALA A 15 0.55 15.09 3.63
C ALA A 15 -0.12 16.20 4.45
N ARG A 16 -0.27 17.40 3.87
CA ARG A 16 -1.00 18.50 4.53
C ARG A 16 -2.48 18.18 4.73
N ARG A 17 -3.10 17.54 3.74
CA ARG A 17 -4.54 17.24 3.75
C ARG A 17 -4.89 16.19 4.79
N ILE A 18 -4.09 15.13 4.95
CA ILE A 18 -4.34 14.05 5.92
C ILE A 18 -3.81 14.36 7.32
N ALA A 19 -3.12 15.48 7.52
CA ALA A 19 -2.66 15.91 8.84
C ALA A 19 -3.81 16.00 9.84
N GLY A 20 -3.62 15.46 11.04
CA GLY A 20 -4.66 15.37 12.07
C GLY A 20 -5.64 14.19 11.91
N TYR A 21 -5.66 13.52 10.75
CA TYR A 21 -6.44 12.30 10.52
C TYR A 21 -5.56 11.04 10.54
N ALA A 22 -4.51 11.02 9.76
CA ALA A 22 -3.56 9.92 9.77
C ALA A 22 -2.57 10.05 10.95
N ASN A 23 -2.16 8.91 11.51
CA ASN A 23 -1.11 8.89 12.51
C ASN A 23 0.24 9.19 11.83
N SER A 24 1.08 10.02 12.46
CA SER A 24 2.51 9.99 12.19
C SER A 24 3.05 8.71 12.82
N THR A 25 3.35 7.71 11.98
CA THR A 25 3.79 6.40 12.47
C THR A 25 5.27 6.43 12.86
N PRO A 26 5.69 5.68 13.89
CA PRO A 26 7.07 5.69 14.31
C PRO A 26 8.01 5.06 13.28
N VAL A 27 9.27 5.51 13.30
CA VAL A 27 10.38 4.84 12.64
C VAL A 27 11.15 4.03 13.69
N MET A 28 11.19 2.73 13.52
CA MET A 28 11.88 1.82 14.43
C MET A 28 13.23 1.40 13.87
N THR A 29 14.21 1.22 14.74
CA THR A 29 15.56 0.72 14.43
C THR A 29 15.87 -0.51 15.27
N SER A 30 16.89 -1.26 14.88
CA SER A 30 17.34 -2.45 15.63
C SER A 30 18.86 -2.53 15.62
N ARG A 31 19.50 -2.26 16.77
CA ARG A 31 20.95 -2.41 16.93
C ARG A 31 21.45 -3.81 16.54
N THR A 32 20.66 -4.84 16.84
CA THR A 32 20.99 -6.22 16.46
C THR A 32 21.08 -6.39 14.93
N LEU A 33 20.17 -5.77 14.17
CA LEU A 33 20.23 -5.79 12.71
C LEU A 33 21.39 -4.94 12.19
N ASP A 34 21.55 -3.74 12.73
CA ASP A 34 22.59 -2.81 12.30
C ASP A 34 24.00 -3.42 12.50
N GLU A 35 24.25 -4.07 13.65
CA GLU A 35 25.48 -4.78 13.94
C GLU A 35 25.66 -6.00 13.04
N GLN A 36 24.62 -6.84 12.90
CA GLN A 36 24.68 -8.07 12.10
C GLN A 36 25.01 -7.78 10.64
N TYR A 37 24.45 -6.70 10.09
CA TYR A 37 24.58 -6.39 8.68
C TYR A 37 25.53 -5.23 8.36
N SER A 38 26.05 -4.55 9.41
CA SER A 38 26.89 -3.36 9.26
C SER A 38 26.20 -2.28 8.40
N ALA A 39 24.91 -2.08 8.57
CA ALA A 39 24.05 -1.11 7.88
C ALA A 39 23.11 -0.46 8.89
N GLN A 40 22.47 0.66 8.56
CA GLN A 40 21.45 1.31 9.40
C GLN A 40 20.07 1.04 8.80
N LEU A 41 19.25 0.28 9.51
CA LEU A 41 17.88 -0.06 9.09
C LEU A 41 16.85 0.84 9.78
N PHE A 42 15.94 1.40 8.99
CA PHE A 42 14.85 2.27 9.43
C PHE A 42 13.52 1.67 8.96
N LEU A 43 12.71 1.19 9.90
CA LEU A 43 11.42 0.56 9.64
C LEU A 43 10.30 1.58 9.84
N LYS A 44 9.63 2.02 8.78
CA LYS A 44 8.42 2.85 8.86
C LYS A 44 7.23 1.98 9.23
N CYS A 45 6.76 2.11 10.47
CA CYS A 45 5.83 1.16 11.09
C CYS A 45 4.37 1.47 10.76
N GLU A 46 3.94 1.20 9.53
CA GLU A 46 2.56 1.40 9.09
C GLU A 46 1.53 0.43 9.74
N ASN A 47 2.00 -0.60 10.45
CA ASN A 47 1.16 -1.41 11.35
C ASN A 47 0.61 -0.61 12.56
N TYR A 48 1.16 0.56 12.86
CA TYR A 48 0.64 1.51 13.85
C TYR A 48 -0.22 2.62 13.23
N GLN A 49 -0.46 2.60 11.93
CA GLN A 49 -1.41 3.49 11.30
C GLN A 49 -2.84 3.12 11.72
N ARG A 50 -3.80 4.04 11.57
CA ARG A 50 -5.22 3.74 11.81
C ARG A 50 -5.63 2.48 11.05
N MET A 51 -6.44 1.65 11.65
CA MET A 51 -6.86 0.32 11.19
C MET A 51 -5.69 -0.66 10.90
N GLY A 52 -4.47 -0.33 11.32
CA GLY A 52 -3.31 -1.22 11.26
C GLY A 52 -2.61 -1.28 9.91
N ALA A 53 -2.84 -0.35 8.97
CA ALA A 53 -2.20 -0.38 7.66
C ALA A 53 -2.14 0.99 6.97
N PHE A 54 -1.13 1.18 6.11
CA PHE A 54 -0.89 2.39 5.32
C PHE A 54 -2.08 2.82 4.45
N LYS A 55 -2.98 1.91 4.11
CA LYS A 55 -4.14 2.15 3.23
C LYS A 55 -5.00 3.34 3.67
N PHE A 56 -5.02 3.63 4.97
CA PHE A 56 -5.76 4.77 5.51
C PHE A 56 -5.30 6.11 4.92
N ARG A 57 -4.00 6.27 4.66
CA ARG A 57 -3.42 7.50 4.08
C ARG A 57 -4.03 7.85 2.74
N GLY A 58 -4.03 6.89 1.80
CA GLY A 58 -4.61 7.06 0.47
C GLY A 58 -6.13 7.19 0.48
N ALA A 59 -6.82 6.41 1.31
CA ALA A 59 -8.27 6.51 1.47
C ALA A 59 -8.68 7.90 1.97
N MET A 60 -8.07 8.38 3.04
CA MET A 60 -8.35 9.70 3.61
C MET A 60 -8.04 10.82 2.61
N ASN A 61 -6.88 10.74 1.92
CA ASN A 61 -6.51 11.75 0.92
C ASN A 61 -7.49 11.79 -0.25
N ALA A 62 -7.99 10.66 -0.71
CA ALA A 62 -8.94 10.59 -1.82
C ALA A 62 -10.32 11.15 -1.41
N LEU A 63 -10.86 10.71 -0.27
CA LEU A 63 -12.19 11.11 0.16
C LEU A 63 -12.28 12.58 0.55
N GLN A 64 -11.22 13.17 1.10
CA GLN A 64 -11.21 14.61 1.41
C GLN A 64 -11.35 15.51 0.18
N GLN A 65 -11.00 15.00 -1.00
CA GLN A 65 -11.09 15.73 -2.27
C GLN A 65 -12.47 15.60 -2.95
N PHE A 66 -13.40 14.89 -2.33
CA PHE A 66 -14.77 14.80 -2.83
C PHE A 66 -15.47 16.16 -2.80
N SER A 67 -16.15 16.48 -3.88
CA SER A 67 -17.09 17.60 -3.93
C SER A 67 -18.25 17.39 -2.92
N PRO A 68 -18.98 18.44 -2.54
CA PRO A 68 -20.15 18.29 -1.69
C PRO A 68 -21.19 17.29 -2.23
N THR A 69 -21.33 17.21 -3.55
CA THR A 69 -22.25 16.25 -4.20
C THR A 69 -21.74 14.82 -4.05
N GLN A 70 -20.45 14.57 -4.27
CA GLN A 70 -19.85 13.24 -4.07
C GLN A 70 -19.91 12.78 -2.60
N LYS A 71 -19.67 13.70 -1.64
CA LYS A 71 -19.80 13.38 -0.21
C LYS A 71 -21.21 12.94 0.16
N ARG A 72 -22.23 13.62 -0.36
CA ARG A 72 -23.64 13.23 -0.11
C ARG A 72 -24.02 11.92 -0.78
N ALA A 73 -23.56 11.69 -1.99
CA ALA A 73 -23.83 10.46 -2.72
C ALA A 73 -23.15 9.24 -2.07
N GLY A 74 -21.87 9.39 -1.68
CA GLY A 74 -21.12 8.33 -1.01
C GLY A 74 -20.01 7.74 -1.87
N VAL A 75 -19.26 6.82 -1.26
CA VAL A 75 -18.15 6.09 -1.86
C VAL A 75 -18.49 4.61 -2.02
N VAL A 76 -18.01 4.00 -3.10
CA VAL A 76 -17.95 2.55 -3.24
C VAL A 76 -16.51 2.10 -3.41
N ALA A 77 -16.15 0.96 -2.79
CA ALA A 77 -14.85 0.32 -2.97
C ALA A 77 -15.03 -1.19 -3.00
N PHE A 78 -14.09 -1.89 -3.62
CA PHE A 78 -14.03 -3.34 -3.62
C PHE A 78 -12.71 -3.79 -2.96
N SER A 79 -12.79 -4.61 -1.91
CA SER A 79 -11.63 -5.19 -1.23
C SER A 79 -12.06 -6.18 -0.17
N SER A 80 -11.30 -7.23 0.02
CA SER A 80 -11.49 -8.18 1.14
C SER A 80 -10.69 -7.81 2.40
N GLY A 81 -9.85 -6.75 2.36
CA GLY A 81 -8.85 -6.50 3.40
C GLY A 81 -8.69 -5.04 3.82
N ASN A 82 -7.44 -4.59 3.86
CA ASN A 82 -7.05 -3.29 4.42
C ASN A 82 -7.68 -2.09 3.71
N HIS A 83 -7.89 -2.16 2.38
CA HIS A 83 -8.53 -1.04 1.67
C HIS A 83 -10.02 -0.89 2.03
N ALA A 84 -10.74 -1.99 2.23
CA ALA A 84 -12.12 -1.98 2.68
C ALA A 84 -12.29 -1.21 4.00
N GLN A 85 -11.47 -1.58 4.98
CA GLN A 85 -11.47 -0.94 6.29
C GLN A 85 -11.02 0.52 6.24
N ALA A 86 -10.02 0.83 5.41
CA ALA A 86 -9.51 2.19 5.23
C ALA A 86 -10.58 3.13 4.67
N ILE A 87 -11.29 2.71 3.61
CA ILE A 87 -12.38 3.49 3.03
C ILE A 87 -13.53 3.66 4.03
N ALA A 88 -13.94 2.57 4.70
CA ALA A 88 -15.02 2.63 5.68
C ALA A 88 -14.70 3.60 6.85
N LEU A 89 -13.48 3.51 7.40
CA LEU A 89 -13.06 4.41 8.49
C LEU A 89 -12.91 5.86 8.02
N ALA A 90 -12.27 6.11 6.88
CA ALA A 90 -12.10 7.46 6.35
C ALA A 90 -13.46 8.10 6.01
N ALA A 91 -14.36 7.33 5.43
CA ALA A 91 -15.73 7.77 5.13
C ALA A 91 -16.51 8.12 6.41
N LYS A 92 -16.42 7.27 7.45
CA LYS A 92 -17.02 7.56 8.77
C LYS A 92 -16.53 8.87 9.37
N LEU A 93 -15.23 9.14 9.30
CA LEU A 93 -14.63 10.37 9.84
C LEU A 93 -15.00 11.63 9.06
N LEU A 94 -15.49 11.49 7.83
CA LEU A 94 -15.87 12.58 6.93
C LEU A 94 -17.40 12.65 6.69
N ASP A 95 -18.20 11.85 7.43
CA ASP A 95 -19.66 11.73 7.27
C ASP A 95 -20.08 11.40 5.83
N ILE A 96 -19.33 10.50 5.18
CA ILE A 96 -19.59 10.03 3.81
C ILE A 96 -20.19 8.61 3.88
N PRO A 97 -21.33 8.32 3.24
CA PRO A 97 -21.83 6.95 3.12
C PRO A 97 -20.84 6.05 2.39
N ALA A 98 -20.54 4.86 2.93
CA ALA A 98 -19.60 3.92 2.32
C ALA A 98 -20.25 2.58 2.01
N THR A 99 -20.09 2.11 0.77
CA THR A 99 -20.48 0.77 0.33
C THR A 99 -19.23 -0.01 -0.05
N ILE A 100 -19.06 -1.20 0.52
CA ILE A 100 -17.86 -2.02 0.33
C ILE A 100 -18.25 -3.37 -0.27
N VAL A 101 -17.73 -3.67 -1.45
CA VAL A 101 -17.89 -4.97 -2.13
C VAL A 101 -16.84 -5.92 -1.59
N MET A 102 -17.28 -7.00 -0.91
CA MET A 102 -16.42 -7.99 -0.27
C MET A 102 -16.82 -9.40 -0.70
N PRO A 103 -15.87 -10.34 -0.87
CA PRO A 103 -16.25 -11.70 -1.20
C PRO A 103 -16.93 -12.40 -0.01
N HIS A 104 -17.81 -13.38 -0.29
CA HIS A 104 -18.52 -14.15 0.73
C HIS A 104 -17.58 -14.87 1.70
N ASP A 105 -16.41 -15.29 1.22
CA ASP A 105 -15.38 -15.99 1.97
C ASP A 105 -14.33 -15.06 2.62
N ALA A 106 -14.62 -13.75 2.67
CA ALA A 106 -13.76 -12.80 3.39
C ALA A 106 -13.64 -13.17 4.88
N PRO A 107 -12.47 -13.01 5.50
CA PRO A 107 -12.30 -13.31 6.93
C PRO A 107 -13.32 -12.56 7.78
N VAL A 108 -13.98 -13.29 8.69
CA VAL A 108 -15.06 -12.74 9.54
C VAL A 108 -14.62 -11.49 10.28
N ALA A 109 -13.37 -11.47 10.78
CA ALA A 109 -12.82 -10.30 11.48
C ALA A 109 -12.73 -9.06 10.58
N LYS A 110 -12.36 -9.22 9.28
CA LYS A 110 -12.27 -8.11 8.33
C LYS A 110 -13.66 -7.57 7.96
N VAL A 111 -14.65 -8.45 7.80
CA VAL A 111 -16.05 -8.04 7.58
C VAL A 111 -16.61 -7.30 8.80
N ALA A 112 -16.38 -7.85 9.99
CA ALA A 112 -16.82 -7.22 11.25
C ALA A 112 -16.18 -5.83 11.44
N ALA A 113 -14.89 -5.69 11.19
CA ALA A 113 -14.19 -4.41 11.27
C ALA A 113 -14.76 -3.39 10.26
N THR A 114 -14.97 -3.79 9.00
CA THR A 114 -15.56 -2.93 7.97
C THR A 114 -16.93 -2.40 8.38
N ARG A 115 -17.80 -3.29 8.90
CA ARG A 115 -19.12 -2.91 9.44
C ARG A 115 -19.00 -2.02 10.67
N GLY A 116 -18.07 -2.33 11.58
CA GLY A 116 -17.80 -1.52 12.78
C GLY A 116 -17.35 -0.10 12.47
N TYR A 117 -16.69 0.10 11.34
CA TYR A 117 -16.39 1.43 10.80
C TYR A 117 -17.55 2.07 10.05
N GLY A 118 -18.73 1.44 9.98
CA GLY A 118 -19.93 2.01 9.36
C GLY A 118 -20.08 1.71 7.87
N GLY A 119 -19.25 0.84 7.28
CA GLY A 119 -19.37 0.42 5.89
C GLY A 119 -20.55 -0.53 5.67
N LYS A 120 -21.38 -0.24 4.65
CA LYS A 120 -22.38 -1.17 4.13
C LYS A 120 -21.68 -2.22 3.27
N VAL A 121 -21.75 -3.49 3.67
CA VAL A 121 -21.09 -4.58 2.93
C VAL A 121 -22.06 -5.18 1.92
N VAL A 122 -21.62 -5.27 0.66
CA VAL A 122 -22.26 -6.00 -0.43
C VAL A 122 -21.38 -7.20 -0.74
N PHE A 123 -21.91 -8.41 -0.62
CA PHE A 123 -21.15 -9.62 -0.87
C PHE A 123 -21.21 -10.06 -2.33
N TYR A 124 -20.12 -10.70 -2.78
CA TYR A 124 -20.01 -11.31 -4.10
C TYR A 124 -19.30 -12.66 -4.04
N ASP A 125 -19.51 -13.50 -5.03
CA ASP A 125 -18.77 -14.77 -5.21
C ASP A 125 -17.53 -14.52 -6.07
N ARG A 126 -16.31 -14.63 -5.45
CA ARG A 126 -15.04 -14.37 -6.14
C ARG A 126 -14.71 -15.33 -7.29
N TYR A 127 -15.42 -16.46 -7.38
CA TYR A 127 -15.16 -17.47 -8.39
C TYR A 127 -16.07 -17.30 -9.64
N THR A 128 -17.18 -16.59 -9.49
CA THR A 128 -18.20 -16.46 -10.55
C THR A 128 -18.52 -15.00 -10.89
N GLU A 129 -18.12 -14.05 -10.08
CA GLU A 129 -18.47 -12.63 -10.24
C GLU A 129 -17.23 -11.73 -10.26
N ASP A 130 -17.29 -10.64 -11.03
CA ASP A 130 -16.24 -9.61 -11.13
C ASP A 130 -16.52 -8.47 -10.14
N ARG A 131 -15.70 -8.41 -9.08
CA ARG A 131 -15.78 -7.35 -8.04
C ARG A 131 -15.65 -5.93 -8.58
N GLU A 132 -14.86 -5.74 -9.64
CA GLU A 132 -14.65 -4.42 -10.23
C GLU A 132 -15.86 -3.99 -11.03
N GLN A 133 -16.47 -4.92 -11.77
CA GLN A 133 -17.72 -4.67 -12.50
C GLN A 133 -18.84 -4.34 -11.51
N ILE A 134 -19.00 -5.13 -10.43
CA ILE A 134 -20.00 -4.84 -9.38
C ILE A 134 -19.77 -3.44 -8.78
N GLY A 135 -18.51 -3.08 -8.50
CA GLY A 135 -18.18 -1.75 -8.00
C GLY A 135 -18.56 -0.64 -8.98
N ARG A 136 -18.29 -0.81 -10.27
CA ARG A 136 -18.68 0.14 -11.33
C ARG A 136 -20.21 0.25 -11.46
N ASP A 137 -20.91 -0.86 -11.45
CA ASP A 137 -22.38 -0.88 -11.57
C ASP A 137 -23.05 -0.18 -10.39
N LEU A 138 -22.59 -0.45 -9.16
CA LEU A 138 -23.05 0.25 -7.95
C LEU A 138 -22.76 1.76 -8.01
N ALA A 139 -21.58 2.14 -8.51
CA ALA A 139 -21.23 3.53 -8.69
C ALA A 139 -22.19 4.23 -9.66
N GLN A 140 -22.45 3.62 -10.82
CA GLN A 140 -23.33 4.17 -11.84
C GLN A 140 -24.79 4.24 -11.37
N GLN A 141 -25.32 3.15 -10.81
CA GLN A 141 -26.72 3.03 -10.41
C GLN A 141 -27.09 3.97 -9.24
N ASN A 142 -26.16 4.19 -8.32
CA ASN A 142 -26.43 4.94 -7.09
C ASN A 142 -25.69 6.29 -7.04
N GLY A 143 -25.00 6.68 -8.11
CA GLY A 143 -24.24 7.94 -8.18
C GLY A 143 -23.03 7.97 -7.23
N LEU A 144 -22.53 6.79 -6.78
CA LEU A 144 -21.41 6.71 -5.85
C LEU A 144 -20.08 6.97 -6.59
N THR A 145 -19.08 7.42 -5.84
CA THR A 145 -17.72 7.56 -6.37
C THR A 145 -16.91 6.29 -6.07
N LEU A 146 -16.43 5.62 -7.10
CA LEU A 146 -15.57 4.44 -6.96
C LEU A 146 -14.14 4.86 -6.61
N ILE A 147 -13.59 4.30 -5.53
CA ILE A 147 -12.18 4.46 -5.15
C ILE A 147 -11.50 3.09 -5.14
N PRO A 148 -10.67 2.81 -6.15
CA PRO A 148 -9.95 1.55 -6.26
C PRO A 148 -8.81 1.44 -5.22
N PRO A 149 -8.30 0.21 -4.93
CA PRO A 149 -7.35 -0.03 -3.84
C PRO A 149 -5.94 0.52 -4.07
N TYR A 150 -5.55 0.87 -5.27
CA TYR A 150 -4.21 1.35 -5.62
C TYR A 150 -4.15 2.26 -6.85
N ASP A 151 -4.93 1.97 -7.90
CA ASP A 151 -4.79 2.63 -9.21
C ASP A 151 -5.61 3.92 -9.31
N HIS A 152 -5.24 4.90 -8.50
CA HIS A 152 -5.91 6.21 -8.44
C HIS A 152 -4.92 7.29 -8.00
N PRO A 153 -4.84 8.45 -8.68
CA PRO A 153 -3.82 9.47 -8.39
C PRO A 153 -3.86 9.97 -6.94
N HIS A 154 -5.03 10.16 -6.38
CA HIS A 154 -5.16 10.61 -4.98
C HIS A 154 -4.82 9.51 -3.98
N VAL A 155 -5.05 8.24 -4.30
CA VAL A 155 -4.63 7.12 -3.46
C VAL A 155 -3.11 7.01 -3.48
N ILE A 156 -2.48 7.02 -4.65
CA ILE A 156 -1.02 7.00 -4.82
C ILE A 156 -0.36 8.12 -4.03
N ALA A 157 -0.82 9.37 -4.20
CA ALA A 157 -0.29 10.52 -3.50
C ALA A 157 -0.40 10.39 -1.96
N GLY A 158 -1.53 9.92 -1.47
CA GLY A 158 -1.73 9.66 -0.03
C GLY A 158 -0.77 8.60 0.51
N GLN A 159 -0.56 7.49 -0.20
CA GLN A 159 0.36 6.43 0.20
C GLN A 159 1.82 6.91 0.25
N GLY A 160 2.21 7.80 -0.66
CA GLY A 160 3.56 8.37 -0.71
C GLY A 160 3.96 9.17 0.54
N THR A 161 2.98 9.58 1.35
CA THR A 161 3.25 10.29 2.61
C THR A 161 4.00 9.44 3.62
N ALA A 162 3.94 8.10 3.54
CA ALA A 162 4.69 7.20 4.41
C ALA A 162 6.22 7.34 4.18
N ALA A 163 6.65 7.27 2.92
CA ALA A 163 8.07 7.46 2.59
C ALA A 163 8.53 8.91 2.81
N LYS A 164 7.63 9.89 2.56
CA LYS A 164 7.91 11.29 2.87
C LYS A 164 8.23 11.49 4.35
N GLU A 165 7.38 10.98 5.26
CA GLU A 165 7.62 11.04 6.71
C GLU A 165 8.91 10.34 7.10
N LEU A 166 9.19 9.16 6.56
CA LEU A 166 10.42 8.41 6.82
C LEU A 166 11.66 9.26 6.49
N ILE A 167 11.73 9.77 5.25
CA ILE A 167 12.92 10.51 4.80
C ILE A 167 13.07 11.85 5.53
N GLU A 168 11.99 12.54 5.85
CA GLU A 168 12.03 13.76 6.64
C GLU A 168 12.52 13.54 8.07
N GLU A 169 12.25 12.36 8.66
CA GLU A 169 12.69 12.01 10.02
C GLU A 169 14.15 11.56 10.06
N VAL A 170 14.58 10.68 9.13
CA VAL A 170 15.91 10.05 9.20
C VAL A 170 16.94 10.66 8.26
N GLY A 171 16.53 11.58 7.39
CA GLY A 171 17.35 12.13 6.32
C GLY A 171 17.43 11.21 5.08
N PRO A 172 18.25 11.59 4.08
CA PRO A 172 18.40 10.83 2.85
C PRO A 172 18.81 9.37 3.10
N LEU A 173 18.23 8.46 2.31
CA LEU A 173 18.49 7.03 2.32
C LEU A 173 19.36 6.62 1.14
N ASP A 174 20.11 5.52 1.29
CA ASP A 174 20.84 4.86 0.18
C ASP A 174 19.96 3.85 -0.55
N ALA A 175 19.04 3.18 0.16
CA ALA A 175 18.10 2.21 -0.40
C ALA A 175 16.75 2.28 0.33
N LEU A 176 15.68 2.01 -0.40
CA LEU A 176 14.32 1.90 0.13
C LEU A 176 13.64 0.65 -0.44
N PHE A 177 13.12 -0.20 0.46
CA PHE A 177 12.38 -1.42 0.12
C PHE A 177 10.90 -1.22 0.46
N VAL A 178 10.03 -1.37 -0.53
CA VAL A 178 8.59 -1.08 -0.40
C VAL A 178 7.76 -2.28 -0.81
N CYS A 179 6.82 -2.67 0.02
CA CYS A 179 5.86 -3.73 -0.29
C CYS A 179 5.10 -3.41 -1.58
N LEU A 180 5.01 -4.38 -2.47
CA LEU A 180 4.33 -4.29 -3.76
C LEU A 180 3.16 -5.28 -3.83
N GLY A 181 2.01 -4.78 -4.17
CA GLY A 181 0.87 -5.46 -4.74
C GLY A 181 0.51 -4.69 -6.02
N GLY A 182 -0.66 -4.06 -6.11
CA GLY A 182 -1.03 -3.26 -7.29
C GLY A 182 -0.25 -1.96 -7.53
N GLY A 183 0.75 -1.64 -6.70
CA GLY A 183 1.72 -0.58 -6.94
C GLY A 183 1.44 0.78 -6.30
N GLY A 184 0.30 0.98 -5.64
CA GLY A 184 -0.05 2.31 -5.11
C GLY A 184 0.92 2.86 -4.06
N LEU A 185 1.37 2.00 -3.11
CA LEU A 185 2.37 2.38 -2.10
C LEU A 185 3.73 2.62 -2.75
N LEU A 186 4.19 1.69 -3.59
CA LEU A 186 5.49 1.78 -4.25
C LEU A 186 5.59 3.03 -5.13
N SER A 187 4.57 3.31 -5.95
CA SER A 187 4.51 4.51 -6.81
C SER A 187 4.57 5.80 -5.99
N GLY A 188 3.72 5.91 -4.96
CA GLY A 188 3.72 7.09 -4.10
C GLY A 188 5.03 7.28 -3.34
N SER A 189 5.59 6.18 -2.80
CA SER A 189 6.91 6.18 -2.12
C SER A 189 8.02 6.58 -3.08
N ALA A 190 8.00 6.09 -4.32
CA ALA A 190 8.99 6.44 -5.33
C ALA A 190 8.96 7.93 -5.67
N LEU A 191 7.77 8.54 -5.83
CA LEU A 191 7.63 9.98 -6.03
C LEU A 191 8.25 10.80 -4.88
N ALA A 192 7.98 10.41 -3.64
CA ALA A 192 8.55 11.06 -2.47
C ALA A 192 10.07 10.89 -2.41
N THR A 193 10.55 9.68 -2.63
CA THR A 193 11.98 9.32 -2.52
C THR A 193 12.80 10.00 -3.60
N ARG A 194 12.37 10.02 -4.85
CA ARG A 194 13.09 10.69 -5.94
C ARG A 194 13.24 12.19 -5.70
N HIS A 195 12.30 12.81 -5.00
CA HIS A 195 12.40 14.24 -4.64
C HIS A 195 13.27 14.49 -3.42
N LEU A 196 13.09 13.72 -2.35
CA LEU A 196 13.71 13.98 -1.04
C LEU A 196 15.06 13.27 -0.86
N SER A 197 15.31 12.20 -1.60
CA SER A 197 16.53 11.39 -1.56
C SER A 197 16.89 10.91 -2.98
N PRO A 198 17.29 11.80 -3.90
CA PRO A 198 17.42 11.50 -5.34
C PRO A 198 18.40 10.37 -5.66
N GLY A 199 19.42 10.15 -4.81
CA GLY A 199 20.41 9.09 -4.96
C GLY A 199 19.98 7.71 -4.42
N CYS A 200 18.82 7.64 -3.75
CA CYS A 200 18.31 6.41 -3.15
C CYS A 200 17.94 5.38 -4.21
N LYS A 201 18.36 4.12 -4.02
CA LYS A 201 17.87 2.98 -4.80
C LYS A 201 16.50 2.53 -4.27
N ILE A 202 15.52 2.37 -5.15
CA ILE A 202 14.14 2.03 -4.78
C ILE A 202 13.80 0.64 -5.30
N TYR A 203 13.42 -0.24 -4.39
CA TYR A 203 13.06 -1.62 -4.69
C TYR A 203 11.59 -1.88 -4.32
N GLY A 204 10.80 -2.37 -5.29
CA GLY A 204 9.51 -3.00 -5.01
C GLY A 204 9.74 -4.42 -4.53
N VAL A 205 8.93 -4.90 -3.59
CA VAL A 205 9.03 -6.28 -3.09
C VAL A 205 7.66 -6.94 -3.07
N GLU A 206 7.54 -8.07 -3.76
CA GLU A 206 6.33 -8.86 -3.86
C GLU A 206 6.57 -10.34 -3.52
N PRO A 207 5.54 -11.15 -3.22
CA PRO A 207 5.72 -12.57 -3.00
C PRO A 207 6.10 -13.29 -4.32
N GLU A 208 6.97 -14.32 -4.25
CA GLU A 208 7.35 -15.10 -5.42
C GLU A 208 6.16 -15.68 -6.19
N ALA A 209 5.11 -16.10 -5.46
CA ALA A 209 3.90 -16.65 -6.05
C ALA A 209 3.08 -15.60 -6.83
N GLY A 210 3.32 -14.30 -6.61
CA GLY A 210 2.58 -13.18 -7.20
C GLY A 210 3.54 -12.14 -7.79
N ASN A 211 4.37 -12.55 -8.73
CA ASN A 211 5.43 -11.73 -9.32
C ASN A 211 5.00 -10.99 -10.60
N ASP A 212 3.74 -10.60 -10.69
CA ASP A 212 3.20 -9.85 -11.83
C ASP A 212 3.88 -8.49 -12.03
N GLY A 213 4.21 -7.81 -10.95
CA GLY A 213 4.93 -6.53 -10.97
C GLY A 213 6.35 -6.70 -11.51
N GLN A 214 7.09 -7.71 -11.06
CA GLN A 214 8.45 -8.00 -11.55
C GLN A 214 8.44 -8.37 -13.05
N GLN A 215 7.48 -9.21 -13.46
CA GLN A 215 7.32 -9.56 -14.87
C GLN A 215 6.99 -8.32 -15.70
N SER A 216 6.03 -7.51 -15.24
CA SER A 216 5.63 -6.26 -15.91
C SER A 216 6.80 -5.29 -16.04
N PHE A 217 7.57 -5.12 -14.95
CA PHE A 217 8.73 -4.24 -14.92
C PHE A 217 9.80 -4.65 -15.94
N ARG A 218 10.09 -5.95 -16.02
CA ARG A 218 11.13 -6.49 -16.91
C ARG A 218 10.72 -6.53 -18.37
N CYS A 219 9.44 -6.82 -18.67
CA CYS A 219 8.97 -6.89 -20.07
C CYS A 219 8.48 -5.54 -20.62
N GLY A 220 8.31 -4.51 -19.77
CA GLY A 220 7.88 -3.17 -20.20
C GLY A 220 6.38 -3.05 -20.53
N SER A 221 5.55 -4.01 -20.09
CA SER A 221 4.11 -3.99 -20.28
C SER A 221 3.40 -4.66 -19.10
N ILE A 222 2.14 -4.28 -18.81
CA ILE A 222 1.39 -4.88 -17.71
C ILE A 222 1.12 -6.36 -18.00
N VAL A 223 1.62 -7.22 -17.11
CA VAL A 223 1.39 -8.67 -17.12
C VAL A 223 0.24 -8.99 -16.17
N HIS A 224 -0.65 -9.89 -16.59
CA HIS A 224 -1.73 -10.41 -15.76
C HIS A 224 -1.42 -11.86 -15.38
N ILE A 225 -1.61 -12.18 -14.10
CA ILE A 225 -1.44 -13.53 -13.56
C ILE A 225 -2.72 -14.00 -12.88
N GLU A 226 -2.82 -15.30 -12.65
CA GLU A 226 -3.87 -15.85 -11.77
C GLU A 226 -3.68 -15.37 -10.32
N THR A 227 -4.75 -15.44 -9.52
CA THR A 227 -4.66 -15.04 -8.10
C THR A 227 -3.58 -15.85 -7.38
N PRO A 228 -2.52 -15.20 -6.87
CA PRO A 228 -1.40 -15.90 -6.27
C PRO A 228 -1.77 -16.57 -4.95
N LYS A 229 -1.18 -17.74 -4.69
CA LYS A 229 -1.30 -18.46 -3.42
C LYS A 229 -0.12 -18.11 -2.52
N THR A 230 -0.31 -17.18 -1.62
CA THR A 230 0.69 -16.71 -0.65
C THR A 230 0.02 -16.27 0.65
N ILE A 231 0.76 -16.29 1.75
CA ILE A 231 0.31 -15.73 3.04
C ILE A 231 0.24 -14.21 3.03
N ALA A 232 0.88 -13.53 2.07
CA ALA A 232 0.83 -12.08 1.88
C ALA A 232 -0.49 -11.65 1.22
N ASP A 233 -1.60 -11.79 1.92
CA ASP A 233 -2.96 -11.57 1.41
C ASP A 233 -3.21 -10.15 0.87
N GLY A 234 -2.50 -9.14 1.36
CA GLY A 234 -2.57 -7.77 0.86
C GLY A 234 -1.83 -7.55 -0.47
N ALA A 235 -1.03 -8.53 -0.92
CA ALA A 235 -0.31 -8.54 -2.20
C ALA A 235 -0.82 -9.62 -3.17
N GLN A 236 -2.00 -10.19 -2.94
CA GLN A 236 -2.67 -11.09 -3.88
C GLN A 236 -3.34 -10.30 -5.02
N THR A 237 -2.59 -9.43 -5.67
CA THR A 237 -3.00 -8.71 -6.87
C THR A 237 -2.63 -9.52 -8.11
N GLN A 238 -3.32 -9.26 -9.21
CA GLN A 238 -3.15 -10.00 -10.47
C GLN A 238 -2.42 -9.17 -11.53
N HIS A 239 -2.29 -7.86 -11.31
CA HIS A 239 -1.62 -6.93 -12.21
C HIS A 239 -1.38 -5.57 -11.56
N LEU A 240 -0.44 -4.81 -12.10
CA LEU A 240 -0.24 -3.39 -11.81
C LEU A 240 -1.35 -2.54 -12.45
N GLY A 241 -1.53 -1.32 -11.95
CA GLY A 241 -2.51 -0.38 -12.49
C GLY A 241 -2.00 0.48 -13.65
N GLN A 242 -2.91 1.17 -14.32
CA GLN A 242 -2.61 2.08 -15.42
C GLN A 242 -1.84 3.33 -14.96
N TYR A 243 -2.08 3.79 -13.72
CA TYR A 243 -1.31 4.88 -13.10
C TYR A 243 -0.02 4.36 -12.45
N THR A 244 -0.08 3.19 -11.80
CA THR A 244 1.05 2.70 -11.00
C THR A 244 2.18 2.17 -11.88
N PHE A 245 1.87 1.47 -12.98
CA PHE A 245 2.88 0.89 -13.86
C PHE A 245 3.86 1.92 -14.45
N PRO A 246 3.41 3.01 -15.12
CA PRO A 246 4.35 3.99 -15.66
C PRO A 246 5.18 4.70 -14.58
N LEU A 247 4.62 4.94 -13.38
CA LEU A 247 5.37 5.51 -12.26
C LEU A 247 6.46 4.56 -11.77
N ILE A 248 6.15 3.27 -11.68
CA ILE A 248 7.13 2.23 -11.31
C ILE A 248 8.22 2.13 -12.36
N GLN A 249 7.88 2.05 -13.64
CA GLN A 249 8.85 2.02 -14.74
C GLN A 249 9.80 3.22 -14.74
N GLN A 250 9.30 4.38 -14.39
CA GLN A 250 10.08 5.63 -14.42
C GLN A 250 10.96 5.82 -13.18
N HIS A 251 10.51 5.36 -12.01
CA HIS A 251 11.08 5.78 -10.73
C HIS A 251 11.68 4.66 -9.88
N VAL A 252 11.38 3.39 -10.15
CA VAL A 252 11.86 2.24 -9.38
C VAL A 252 13.11 1.66 -10.03
N ASP A 253 14.07 1.19 -9.24
CA ASP A 253 15.32 0.61 -9.76
C ASP A 253 15.18 -0.88 -10.07
N ASP A 254 14.45 -1.65 -9.25
CA ASP A 254 14.15 -3.07 -9.53
C ASP A 254 12.96 -3.55 -8.67
N ILE A 255 12.43 -4.72 -9.03
CA ILE A 255 11.41 -5.43 -8.26
C ILE A 255 11.97 -6.80 -7.86
N LEU A 256 11.97 -7.04 -6.55
CA LEU A 256 12.45 -8.25 -5.91
C LEU A 256 11.28 -9.14 -5.49
N THR A 257 11.53 -10.42 -5.36
CA THR A 257 10.56 -11.37 -4.81
C THR A 257 11.09 -12.02 -3.54
N VAL A 258 10.17 -12.40 -2.66
CA VAL A 258 10.45 -13.14 -1.43
C VAL A 258 9.50 -14.33 -1.30
N SER A 259 9.97 -15.42 -0.73
CA SER A 259 9.18 -16.60 -0.44
C SER A 259 8.32 -16.42 0.82
N ASP A 260 7.28 -17.23 0.97
CA ASP A 260 6.47 -17.28 2.19
C ASP A 260 7.32 -17.67 3.42
N ASP A 261 8.32 -18.51 3.27
CA ASP A 261 9.26 -18.89 4.36
C ASP A 261 10.09 -17.69 4.83
N GLU A 262 10.56 -16.83 3.91
CA GLU A 262 11.25 -15.58 4.26
C GLU A 262 10.32 -14.61 4.98
N LEU A 263 9.04 -14.56 4.59
CA LEU A 263 8.02 -13.76 5.29
C LEU A 263 7.79 -14.26 6.72
N VAL A 264 7.65 -15.58 6.90
CA VAL A 264 7.51 -16.19 8.24
C VAL A 264 8.74 -15.89 9.11
N ALA A 265 9.95 -16.01 8.56
CA ALA A 265 11.18 -15.68 9.26
C ALA A 265 11.27 -14.18 9.64
N ALA A 266 10.79 -13.28 8.76
CA ALA A 266 10.72 -11.85 9.02
C ALA A 266 9.70 -11.53 10.13
N MET A 267 8.49 -12.10 10.05
CA MET A 267 7.45 -11.96 11.08
C MET A 267 7.95 -12.42 12.44
N LYS A 268 8.60 -13.59 12.49
CA LYS A 268 9.17 -14.16 13.72
C LYS A 268 10.21 -13.21 14.32
N PHE A 269 11.13 -12.68 13.50
CA PHE A 269 12.13 -11.73 13.97
C PHE A 269 11.48 -10.47 14.56
N LEU A 270 10.53 -9.86 13.86
CA LEU A 270 9.83 -8.66 14.32
C LEU A 270 9.10 -8.91 15.64
N ALA A 271 8.41 -10.04 15.77
CA ALA A 271 7.71 -10.42 16.99
C ALA A 271 8.68 -10.71 18.17
N GLU A 272 9.71 -11.53 17.94
CA GLU A 272 10.59 -12.00 19.02
C GLU A 272 11.62 -10.94 19.44
N ARG A 273 12.19 -10.20 18.48
CA ARG A 273 13.29 -9.26 18.75
C ARG A 273 12.84 -7.82 18.91
N MET A 274 11.83 -7.39 18.16
CA MET A 274 11.34 -6.01 18.20
C MET A 274 9.99 -5.87 18.92
N LYS A 275 9.35 -6.97 19.30
CA LYS A 275 8.04 -7.03 20.00
C LYS A 275 6.94 -6.34 19.16
N MET A 276 7.02 -6.47 17.85
CA MET A 276 6.04 -5.92 16.92
C MET A 276 5.26 -7.04 16.22
N VAL A 277 3.95 -6.87 16.15
CA VAL A 277 3.06 -7.72 15.32
C VAL A 277 2.89 -7.04 13.97
N VAL A 278 3.31 -7.71 12.90
CA VAL A 278 3.21 -7.22 11.53
C VAL A 278 2.59 -8.33 10.67
N GLU A 279 1.60 -7.98 9.84
CA GLU A 279 1.00 -8.93 8.89
C GLU A 279 2.02 -9.36 7.81
N PRO A 280 1.85 -10.55 7.18
CA PRO A 280 2.82 -11.05 6.21
C PRO A 280 3.16 -10.05 5.10
N THR A 281 2.15 -9.39 4.52
CA THR A 281 2.35 -8.39 3.46
C THR A 281 3.22 -7.22 3.93
N GLY A 282 3.07 -6.79 5.18
CA GLY A 282 3.90 -5.72 5.77
C GLY A 282 5.37 -6.12 5.95
N CYS A 283 5.68 -7.41 5.92
CA CYS A 283 7.04 -7.94 6.07
C CYS A 283 7.83 -8.02 4.76
N LEU A 284 7.20 -7.86 3.58
CA LEU A 284 7.83 -8.00 2.26
C LEU A 284 9.12 -7.17 2.15
N GLY A 285 9.04 -5.86 2.36
CA GLY A 285 10.20 -4.97 2.27
C GLY A 285 11.33 -5.36 3.25
N PHE A 286 10.98 -5.70 4.49
CA PHE A 286 11.95 -6.12 5.50
C PHE A 286 12.60 -7.46 5.16
N ALA A 287 11.85 -8.44 4.64
CA ALA A 287 12.38 -9.74 4.22
C ALA A 287 13.40 -9.57 3.10
N ALA A 288 13.09 -8.82 2.04
CA ALA A 288 14.03 -8.57 0.94
C ALA A 288 15.26 -7.76 1.39
N ALA A 289 15.06 -6.75 2.25
CA ALA A 289 16.19 -6.00 2.79
C ALA A 289 17.18 -6.91 3.54
N ARG A 290 16.68 -7.87 4.34
CA ARG A 290 17.54 -8.85 5.03
C ARG A 290 18.35 -9.72 4.05
N SER A 291 17.76 -10.17 2.96
CA SER A 291 18.44 -10.99 1.93
C SER A 291 19.46 -10.17 1.14
N ALA A 292 19.21 -8.86 0.94
CA ALA A 292 20.10 -7.95 0.22
C ALA A 292 21.22 -7.32 1.07
N MET A 293 21.24 -7.52 2.39
CA MET A 293 22.09 -6.77 3.35
C MET A 293 23.60 -6.87 3.06
N ALA A 294 24.10 -7.97 2.49
CA ALA A 294 25.50 -8.09 2.13
C ALA A 294 25.98 -6.99 1.18
N HIS A 295 25.09 -6.48 0.33
CA HIS A 295 25.34 -5.40 -0.64
C HIS A 295 25.06 -4.00 -0.07
N LEU A 296 24.49 -3.91 1.14
CA LEU A 296 24.05 -2.67 1.76
C LEU A 296 24.94 -2.23 2.93
N ARG A 297 26.13 -2.82 3.05
CA ARG A 297 27.08 -2.51 4.13
C ARG A 297 27.45 -1.02 4.14
N GLY A 298 27.37 -0.40 5.30
CA GLY A 298 27.61 1.04 5.49
C GLY A 298 26.50 1.95 5.01
N LYS A 299 25.36 1.39 4.56
CA LYS A 299 24.24 2.12 3.96
C LYS A 299 23.12 2.42 4.95
N LYS A 300 22.39 3.50 4.68
CA LYS A 300 21.12 3.84 5.32
C LYS A 300 19.97 3.26 4.51
N VAL A 301 19.20 2.34 5.11
CA VAL A 301 18.21 1.52 4.43
C VAL A 301 16.84 1.71 5.08
N GLY A 302 15.87 2.10 4.28
CA GLY A 302 14.48 2.22 4.69
C GLY A 302 13.61 1.05 4.23
#